data_e334a0b3e76f880f3fef250815ecc09e
#
_entry.id   e334a0b3e76f880f3fef250815ecc09e
#
_cell.length_a   1.000
_cell.length_b   1.000
_cell.length_c   1.000
_cell.angle_alpha   90.00
_cell.angle_beta   90.00
_cell.angle_gamma   90.00
#
_symmetry.space_group_name_H-M   'P 1'
#
loop_
_entity.id
_entity.type
_entity.pdbx_description
1 polymer ?
#
loop_
_entity_poly.entity_id
_entity_poly.type
_entity_poly.pdbx_seq_one_letter_code
_entity_poly.pdbx_strand_id
1 'polypeptide(L)'
;MAHSNWLYQTRDIMFQIKEWLGVDKLLSLDAYKDYYGMDDINSILDVNYKVCRDVMCPANKDADEPGAKFVGGNEHAVVTPDSFKNVYKTVMDAELGPQFGYRGEGKIPLCWYAPILEMQSAASPSIVMFWCLTQGAITVLHEFATQKQQDLFIPKLRTGEWGGTMGLTEPGAGSEVGAVQSKAFPTDTPGKYKLTGTKCFISSGDHDLAENIIHLMLAKTPGAKEGTAGISLFIVPKFWVNDDGSLGAWNDVTTMGIEHKLGIHGSTTATLSMGENENCYGWMVGEAEVKDGRGIGMKQMFAYMNEERLNTGLFSLTLHFFLSCCFSCFPNSHNIQ
;
A
#
# COMPACT_ATOMS: atom_id res chain seq x y z
N MET A 1 18.62 29.70 -15.56
CA MET A 1 18.61 29.55 -14.08
C MET A 1 18.63 28.05 -13.84
N ALA A 2 19.65 27.53 -13.19
CA ALA A 2 19.66 26.14 -12.79
C ALA A 2 18.47 25.93 -11.85
N HIS A 3 17.51 25.11 -12.24
CA HIS A 3 16.43 24.70 -11.37
C HIS A 3 17.08 24.04 -10.16
N SER A 4 16.97 24.69 -9.01
CA SER A 4 17.42 24.08 -7.76
C SER A 4 16.69 22.74 -7.63
N ASN A 5 17.46 21.69 -7.39
CA ASN A 5 16.96 20.30 -7.32
C ASN A 5 16.24 20.13 -5.95
N TRP A 6 15.06 20.73 -5.82
CA TRP A 6 14.33 20.82 -4.56
C TRP A 6 13.70 19.50 -4.10
N LEU A 7 13.48 18.55 -5.04
CA LEU A 7 12.99 17.21 -4.69
C LEU A 7 14.10 16.30 -4.15
N TYR A 8 15.38 16.63 -4.41
CA TYR A 8 16.42 15.66 -4.26
C TYR A 8 17.80 16.32 -4.18
N GLN A 9 18.52 16.05 -3.12
CA GLN A 9 19.92 16.43 -2.97
C GLN A 9 20.79 15.18 -3.22
N THR A 10 21.17 14.95 -4.48
CA THR A 10 21.95 13.78 -4.91
C THR A 10 23.16 13.54 -4.03
N ARG A 11 23.90 14.60 -3.68
CA ARG A 11 25.11 14.51 -2.85
C ARG A 11 24.81 13.96 -1.46
N ASP A 12 23.74 14.43 -0.81
CA ASP A 12 23.40 14.05 0.56
C ASP A 12 22.93 12.60 0.63
N ILE A 13 22.11 12.17 -0.32
CA ILE A 13 21.65 10.78 -0.39
C ILE A 13 22.81 9.84 -0.72
N MET A 14 23.65 10.20 -1.69
CA MET A 14 24.80 9.37 -2.04
C MET A 14 25.84 9.32 -0.92
N PHE A 15 26.01 10.39 -0.14
CA PHE A 15 26.79 10.38 1.08
C PHE A 15 26.24 9.36 2.10
N GLN A 16 24.93 9.40 2.34
CA GLN A 16 24.28 8.46 3.27
C GLN A 16 24.42 7.02 2.80
N ILE A 17 24.11 6.74 1.54
CA ILE A 17 24.12 5.37 0.99
C ILE A 17 25.55 4.83 0.93
N LYS A 18 26.48 5.58 0.33
CA LYS A 18 27.79 5.10 -0.02
C LYS A 18 28.81 5.31 1.09
N GLU A 19 28.91 6.54 1.61
CA GLU A 19 29.98 6.92 2.52
C GLU A 19 29.65 6.57 3.99
N TRP A 20 28.39 6.74 4.40
CA TRP A 20 27.97 6.47 5.78
C TRP A 20 27.50 5.04 5.99
N LEU A 21 26.54 4.55 5.19
CA LEU A 21 25.96 3.21 5.37
C LEU A 21 26.81 2.10 4.73
N GLY A 22 27.69 2.43 3.78
CA GLY A 22 28.55 1.46 3.11
C GLY A 22 27.77 0.39 2.36
N VAL A 23 26.80 0.81 1.55
CA VAL A 23 25.87 -0.10 0.81
C VAL A 23 26.62 -1.00 -0.18
N ASP A 24 27.78 -0.59 -0.66
CA ASP A 24 28.71 -1.45 -1.41
C ASP A 24 29.03 -2.76 -0.69
N LYS A 25 29.20 -2.72 0.63
CA LYS A 25 29.40 -3.93 1.46
C LYS A 25 28.12 -4.78 1.52
N LEU A 26 26.94 -4.14 1.61
CA LEU A 26 25.67 -4.85 1.58
C LEU A 26 25.51 -5.60 0.24
N LEU A 27 25.85 -4.96 -0.87
CA LEU A 27 25.75 -5.54 -2.20
C LEU A 27 26.72 -6.71 -2.43
N SER A 28 27.76 -6.84 -1.62
CA SER A 28 28.68 -7.98 -1.68
C SER A 28 28.14 -9.26 -1.03
N LEU A 29 27.00 -9.18 -0.32
CA LEU A 29 26.35 -10.35 0.30
C LEU A 29 25.69 -11.25 -0.75
N ASP A 30 25.65 -12.56 -0.49
CA ASP A 30 25.07 -13.56 -1.37
C ASP A 30 23.62 -13.26 -1.81
N ALA A 31 22.86 -12.55 -0.97
CA ALA A 31 21.49 -12.13 -1.29
C ALA A 31 21.38 -11.09 -2.41
N TYR A 32 22.48 -10.40 -2.75
CA TYR A 32 22.45 -9.24 -3.66
C TYR A 32 23.52 -9.24 -4.73
N LYS A 33 24.70 -9.85 -4.50
CA LYS A 33 25.90 -9.73 -5.35
C LYS A 33 25.70 -10.13 -6.82
N ASP A 34 24.79 -11.08 -7.05
CA ASP A 34 24.49 -11.60 -8.38
C ASP A 34 23.34 -10.84 -9.09
N TYR A 35 22.72 -9.87 -8.41
CA TYR A 35 21.55 -9.13 -8.89
C TYR A 35 21.81 -7.65 -9.07
N TYR A 36 22.61 -7.03 -8.18
CA TYR A 36 22.71 -5.56 -8.10
C TYR A 36 24.15 -5.09 -7.90
N GLY A 37 24.48 -3.97 -8.54
CA GLY A 37 25.69 -3.18 -8.33
C GLY A 37 25.41 -1.72 -7.97
N MET A 38 26.47 -0.95 -7.70
CA MET A 38 26.33 0.48 -7.39
C MET A 38 25.78 1.31 -8.56
N ASP A 39 25.99 0.88 -9.80
CA ASP A 39 25.46 1.58 -10.98
C ASP A 39 23.93 1.42 -11.09
N ASP A 40 23.38 0.31 -10.58
CA ASP A 40 21.92 0.10 -10.54
C ASP A 40 21.28 1.08 -9.59
N ILE A 41 21.89 1.36 -8.42
CA ILE A 41 21.40 2.39 -7.49
C ILE A 41 21.34 3.75 -8.18
N ASN A 42 22.44 4.16 -8.82
CA ASN A 42 22.48 5.45 -9.50
C ASN A 42 21.38 5.55 -10.56
N SER A 43 21.21 4.48 -11.34
CA SER A 43 20.23 4.42 -12.43
C SER A 43 18.80 4.50 -11.90
N ILE A 44 18.46 3.72 -10.86
CA ILE A 44 17.09 3.70 -10.30
C ILE A 44 16.74 5.03 -9.63
N LEU A 45 17.69 5.67 -8.93
CA LEU A 45 17.48 6.99 -8.33
C LEU A 45 17.29 8.07 -9.38
N ASP A 46 18.03 8.03 -10.48
CA ASP A 46 17.90 9.00 -11.57
C ASP A 46 16.57 8.84 -12.32
N VAL A 47 16.16 7.60 -12.60
CA VAL A 47 14.84 7.32 -13.21
C VAL A 47 13.73 7.78 -12.27
N ASN A 48 13.79 7.42 -10.98
CA ASN A 48 12.78 7.83 -10.00
C ASN A 48 12.69 9.37 -9.91
N TYR A 49 13.83 10.06 -9.88
CA TYR A 49 13.85 11.52 -9.88
C TYR A 49 13.14 12.13 -11.09
N LYS A 50 13.38 11.60 -12.29
CA LYS A 50 12.74 12.07 -13.52
C LYS A 50 11.22 11.82 -13.47
N VAL A 51 10.79 10.64 -13.04
CA VAL A 51 9.36 10.32 -12.88
C VAL A 51 8.71 11.25 -11.85
N CYS A 52 9.34 11.48 -10.71
CA CYS A 52 8.83 12.40 -9.69
C CYS A 52 8.69 13.82 -10.23
N ARG A 53 9.73 14.35 -10.89
CA ARG A 53 9.75 15.73 -11.39
C ARG A 53 8.79 15.95 -12.54
N ASP A 54 8.79 15.05 -13.53
CA ASP A 54 8.15 15.29 -14.83
C ASP A 54 6.72 14.74 -14.90
N VAL A 55 6.38 13.77 -14.04
CA VAL A 55 5.08 13.08 -14.09
C VAL A 55 4.29 13.24 -12.78
N MET A 56 4.91 12.98 -11.63
CA MET A 56 4.18 13.01 -10.34
C MET A 56 3.90 14.44 -9.86
N CYS A 57 4.90 15.33 -9.88
CA CYS A 57 4.71 16.72 -9.41
C CYS A 57 3.62 17.47 -10.19
N PRO A 58 3.56 17.41 -11.52
CA PRO A 58 2.47 18.07 -12.26
C PRO A 58 1.08 17.54 -11.90
N ALA A 59 0.97 16.25 -11.56
CA ALA A 59 -0.29 15.63 -11.19
C ALA A 59 -0.76 15.99 -9.77
N ASN A 60 0.10 16.57 -8.93
CA ASN A 60 -0.25 16.85 -7.52
C ASN A 60 -1.35 17.90 -7.38
N LYS A 61 -1.52 18.82 -8.34
CA LYS A 61 -2.62 19.78 -8.34
C LYS A 61 -3.97 19.08 -8.45
N ASP A 62 -4.11 18.13 -9.38
CA ASP A 62 -5.32 17.34 -9.55
C ASP A 62 -5.58 16.43 -8.34
N ALA A 63 -4.50 16.03 -7.65
CA ALA A 63 -4.58 15.24 -6.43
C ALA A 63 -5.28 15.96 -5.29
N ASP A 64 -5.19 17.28 -5.27
CA ASP A 64 -5.78 18.12 -4.22
C ASP A 64 -7.13 18.70 -4.67
N GLU A 65 -7.20 19.21 -5.89
CA GLU A 65 -8.39 19.80 -6.52
C GLU A 65 -8.62 19.22 -7.92
N PRO A 66 -9.57 18.33 -8.16
CA PRO A 66 -10.76 17.96 -7.37
C PRO A 66 -10.60 16.79 -6.41
N GLY A 67 -9.44 16.12 -6.34
CA GLY A 67 -9.25 14.92 -5.55
C GLY A 67 -10.02 13.69 -6.07
N ALA A 68 -10.06 12.62 -5.28
CA ALA A 68 -10.85 11.43 -5.58
C ALA A 68 -12.35 11.66 -5.31
N LYS A 69 -13.21 10.99 -6.09
CA LYS A 69 -14.67 11.15 -6.00
C LYS A 69 -15.36 9.81 -5.81
N PHE A 70 -16.28 9.76 -4.86
CA PHE A 70 -17.22 8.65 -4.71
C PHE A 70 -18.38 8.84 -5.69
N VAL A 71 -18.58 7.87 -6.57
CA VAL A 71 -19.64 7.87 -7.59
C VAL A 71 -20.67 6.77 -7.36
N GLY A 72 -20.37 5.84 -6.44
CA GLY A 72 -21.24 4.68 -6.18
C GLY A 72 -21.13 3.58 -7.23
N GLY A 73 -21.83 2.47 -6.97
CA GLY A 73 -21.76 1.26 -7.80
C GLY A 73 -20.82 0.20 -7.21
N ASN A 74 -20.79 -0.97 -7.85
CA ASN A 74 -20.07 -2.12 -7.30
C ASN A 74 -18.69 -2.33 -7.94
N GLU A 75 -18.50 -1.86 -9.18
CA GLU A 75 -17.25 -2.12 -9.91
C GLU A 75 -16.19 -1.04 -9.65
N HIS A 76 -16.56 0.22 -9.86
CA HIS A 76 -15.67 1.37 -9.67
C HIS A 76 -16.41 2.47 -8.93
N ALA A 77 -16.64 2.24 -7.63
CA ALA A 77 -17.39 3.18 -6.81
C ALA A 77 -16.59 4.48 -6.53
N VAL A 78 -15.28 4.47 -6.76
CA VAL A 78 -14.40 5.62 -6.57
C VAL A 78 -13.58 5.88 -7.84
N VAL A 79 -13.62 7.13 -8.30
CA VAL A 79 -12.83 7.62 -9.43
C VAL A 79 -11.70 8.50 -8.89
N THR A 80 -10.48 8.17 -9.29
CA THR A 80 -9.29 8.96 -8.97
C THR A 80 -9.12 10.12 -9.95
N PRO A 81 -8.29 11.14 -9.62
CA PRO A 81 -7.95 12.20 -10.57
C PRO A 81 -7.42 11.64 -11.89
N ASP A 82 -7.81 12.22 -13.02
CA ASP A 82 -7.45 11.71 -14.36
C ASP A 82 -5.94 11.60 -14.59
N SER A 83 -5.18 12.55 -14.03
CA SER A 83 -3.71 12.52 -14.08
C SER A 83 -3.10 11.31 -13.39
N PHE A 84 -3.78 10.72 -12.41
CA PHE A 84 -3.28 9.57 -11.64
C PHE A 84 -3.11 8.31 -12.49
N LYS A 85 -3.93 8.11 -13.51
CA LYS A 85 -3.82 6.95 -14.42
C LYS A 85 -2.47 6.93 -15.14
N ASN A 86 -2.04 8.11 -15.64
CA ASN A 86 -0.72 8.23 -16.27
C ASN A 86 0.42 8.07 -15.27
N VAL A 87 0.30 8.67 -14.08
CA VAL A 87 1.32 8.54 -13.03
C VAL A 87 1.45 7.08 -12.60
N TYR A 88 0.33 6.41 -12.29
CA TYR A 88 0.31 5.02 -11.85
C TYR A 88 0.96 4.12 -12.90
N LYS A 89 0.51 4.22 -14.15
CA LYS A 89 1.11 3.46 -15.26
C LYS A 89 2.62 3.70 -15.38
N THR A 90 3.07 4.96 -15.34
CA THR A 90 4.50 5.30 -15.48
C THR A 90 5.35 4.72 -14.36
N VAL A 91 4.86 4.77 -13.10
CA VAL A 91 5.55 4.22 -11.94
C VAL A 91 5.63 2.68 -12.02
N MET A 92 4.53 2.02 -12.45
CA MET A 92 4.51 0.56 -12.61
C MET A 92 5.41 0.10 -13.75
N ASP A 93 5.35 0.75 -14.92
CA ASP A 93 6.22 0.44 -16.07
C ASP A 93 7.71 0.65 -15.76
N ALA A 94 8.03 1.59 -14.87
CA ALA A 94 9.40 1.85 -14.41
C ALA A 94 9.83 0.96 -13.23
N GLU A 95 8.98 0.05 -12.76
CA GLU A 95 9.23 -0.81 -11.62
C GLU A 95 9.59 -0.03 -10.32
N LEU A 96 8.96 1.13 -10.10
CA LEU A 96 9.20 2.01 -8.96
C LEU A 96 8.09 1.94 -7.90
N GLY A 97 7.21 0.95 -7.99
CA GLY A 97 6.02 0.80 -7.17
C GLY A 97 6.10 -0.35 -6.16
N PRO A 98 5.11 -1.26 -6.14
CA PRO A 98 4.92 -2.21 -5.05
C PRO A 98 5.95 -3.34 -4.98
N GLN A 99 6.79 -3.54 -6.00
CA GLN A 99 7.81 -4.60 -6.01
C GLN A 99 8.81 -4.50 -4.85
N PHE A 100 8.98 -3.34 -4.22
CA PHE A 100 9.80 -3.19 -3.01
C PHE A 100 9.28 -3.98 -1.80
N GLY A 101 8.02 -4.42 -1.82
CA GLY A 101 7.45 -5.35 -0.84
C GLY A 101 7.90 -6.80 -1.02
N TYR A 102 8.47 -7.15 -2.18
CA TYR A 102 8.92 -8.51 -2.45
C TYR A 102 10.14 -8.88 -1.62
N ARG A 103 10.13 -10.07 -1.01
CA ARG A 103 11.19 -10.56 -0.10
C ARG A 103 11.88 -11.82 -0.58
N GLY A 104 11.52 -12.32 -1.76
CA GLY A 104 12.11 -13.51 -2.37
C GLY A 104 13.46 -13.28 -3.00
N GLU A 105 13.85 -14.20 -3.87
CA GLU A 105 15.09 -14.13 -4.65
C GLU A 105 15.09 -12.89 -5.57
N GLY A 106 16.21 -12.18 -5.62
CA GLY A 106 16.31 -10.92 -6.37
C GLY A 106 15.60 -9.73 -5.71
N LYS A 107 15.28 -9.81 -4.41
CA LYS A 107 14.69 -8.69 -3.66
C LYS A 107 15.59 -7.46 -3.67
N ILE A 108 14.97 -6.29 -3.80
CA ILE A 108 15.68 -5.01 -3.76
C ILE A 108 16.11 -4.67 -2.32
N PRO A 109 17.34 -4.19 -2.09
CA PRO A 109 17.76 -3.75 -0.77
C PRO A 109 16.88 -2.63 -0.23
N LEU A 110 16.38 -2.75 1.01
CA LEU A 110 15.48 -1.75 1.62
C LEU A 110 16.10 -0.35 1.74
N CYS A 111 17.43 -0.26 1.84
CA CYS A 111 18.11 1.03 1.89
C CYS A 111 18.02 1.83 0.57
N TRP A 112 17.63 1.19 -0.55
CA TRP A 112 17.33 1.90 -1.80
C TRP A 112 15.90 2.42 -1.83
N TYR A 113 15.01 1.73 -1.12
CA TYR A 113 13.61 2.12 -1.07
C TYR A 113 13.40 3.47 -0.37
N ALA A 114 14.09 3.72 0.73
CA ALA A 114 13.90 4.95 1.50
C ALA A 114 14.09 6.23 0.65
N PRO A 115 15.21 6.44 -0.09
CA PRO A 115 15.36 7.63 -0.94
C PRO A 115 14.39 7.66 -2.13
N ILE A 116 13.96 6.51 -2.66
CA ILE A 116 12.94 6.45 -3.70
C ILE A 116 11.61 6.97 -3.15
N LEU A 117 11.18 6.44 -2.00
CA LEU A 117 9.95 6.83 -1.34
C LEU A 117 9.97 8.30 -0.88
N GLU A 118 11.13 8.79 -0.42
CA GLU A 118 11.33 10.19 -0.06
C GLU A 118 11.02 11.11 -1.23
N MET A 119 11.59 10.86 -2.40
CA MET A 119 11.33 11.65 -3.60
C MET A 119 9.88 11.55 -4.08
N GLN A 120 9.30 10.35 -4.10
CA GLN A 120 7.92 10.13 -4.51
C GLN A 120 6.94 10.85 -3.58
N SER A 121 7.18 10.80 -2.26
CA SER A 121 6.35 11.46 -1.26
C SER A 121 6.43 12.98 -1.33
N ALA A 122 7.62 13.52 -1.65
CA ALA A 122 7.78 14.96 -1.92
C ALA A 122 7.02 15.40 -3.18
N ALA A 123 6.98 14.54 -4.18
CA ALA A 123 6.32 14.83 -5.46
C ALA A 123 4.79 14.80 -5.36
N SER A 124 4.21 13.73 -4.79
CA SER A 124 2.76 13.58 -4.60
C SER A 124 2.43 12.47 -3.59
N PRO A 125 2.28 12.78 -2.31
CA PRO A 125 2.00 11.79 -1.27
C PRO A 125 0.65 11.08 -1.48
N SER A 126 -0.32 11.73 -2.12
CA SER A 126 -1.65 11.17 -2.34
C SER A 126 -1.62 9.89 -3.18
N ILE A 127 -0.85 9.89 -4.27
CA ILE A 127 -0.80 8.73 -5.16
C ILE A 127 0.14 7.63 -4.64
N VAL A 128 1.16 7.98 -3.88
CA VAL A 128 2.11 7.03 -3.28
C VAL A 128 1.39 6.02 -2.38
N MET A 129 0.30 6.43 -1.73
CA MET A 129 -0.50 5.55 -0.87
C MET A 129 -0.99 4.28 -1.59
N PHE A 130 -1.26 4.32 -2.89
CA PHE A 130 -1.79 3.15 -3.61
C PHE A 130 -0.79 2.00 -3.70
N TRP A 131 0.47 2.28 -4.00
CA TRP A 131 1.48 1.23 -4.08
C TRP A 131 2.20 0.93 -2.76
N CYS A 132 2.29 1.87 -1.83
CA CYS A 132 2.81 1.56 -0.49
C CYS A 132 1.94 0.51 0.21
N LEU A 133 0.61 0.67 0.19
CA LEU A 133 -0.29 -0.31 0.78
C LEU A 133 -0.23 -1.66 0.06
N THR A 134 -0.10 -1.65 -1.26
CA THR A 134 0.12 -2.88 -2.04
C THR A 134 1.43 -3.57 -1.67
N GLN A 135 2.49 -2.80 -1.44
CA GLN A 135 3.77 -3.30 -0.94
C GLN A 135 3.63 -4.03 0.41
N GLY A 136 2.91 -3.44 1.35
CA GLY A 136 2.61 -4.06 2.64
C GLY A 136 1.84 -5.39 2.49
N ALA A 137 0.88 -5.44 1.55
CA ALA A 137 0.15 -6.67 1.26
C ALA A 137 1.08 -7.77 0.70
N ILE A 138 1.99 -7.43 -0.22
CA ILE A 138 3.00 -8.37 -0.73
C ILE A 138 3.88 -8.91 0.41
N THR A 139 4.34 -8.03 1.31
CA THR A 139 5.18 -8.43 2.46
C THR A 139 4.46 -9.47 3.33
N VAL A 140 3.19 -9.24 3.66
CA VAL A 140 2.40 -10.19 4.47
C VAL A 140 2.17 -11.50 3.75
N LEU A 141 1.79 -11.45 2.47
CA LEU A 141 1.55 -12.67 1.71
C LEU A 141 2.83 -13.49 1.53
N HIS A 142 3.96 -12.84 1.31
CA HIS A 142 5.25 -13.53 1.21
C HIS A 142 5.65 -14.20 2.52
N GLU A 143 5.41 -13.57 3.68
CA GLU A 143 5.82 -14.09 4.98
C GLU A 143 4.87 -15.17 5.52
N PHE A 144 3.57 -15.07 5.26
CA PHE A 144 2.56 -15.88 5.96
C PHE A 144 1.65 -16.71 5.05
N ALA A 145 1.54 -16.39 3.78
CA ALA A 145 0.64 -17.12 2.88
C ALA A 145 1.22 -18.46 2.44
N THR A 146 0.35 -19.40 2.09
CA THR A 146 0.78 -20.66 1.45
C THR A 146 1.40 -20.39 0.09
N GLN A 147 2.22 -21.33 -0.42
CA GLN A 147 2.82 -21.18 -1.74
C GLN A 147 1.75 -20.96 -2.83
N LYS A 148 0.64 -21.71 -2.78
CA LYS A 148 -0.49 -21.51 -3.70
C LYS A 148 -1.05 -20.09 -3.64
N GLN A 149 -1.21 -19.51 -2.46
CA GLN A 149 -1.68 -18.14 -2.31
C GLN A 149 -0.63 -17.14 -2.82
N GLN A 150 0.65 -17.35 -2.53
CA GLN A 150 1.72 -16.50 -3.05
C GLN A 150 1.76 -16.49 -4.57
N ASP A 151 1.73 -17.66 -5.20
CA ASP A 151 1.76 -17.82 -6.67
C ASP A 151 0.55 -17.15 -7.34
N LEU A 152 -0.61 -17.16 -6.67
CA LEU A 152 -1.85 -16.60 -7.19
C LEU A 152 -1.90 -15.06 -7.10
N PHE A 153 -1.44 -14.47 -5.99
CA PHE A 153 -1.65 -13.04 -5.71
C PHE A 153 -0.41 -12.18 -5.92
N ILE A 154 0.79 -12.64 -5.51
CA ILE A 154 1.99 -11.79 -5.51
C ILE A 154 2.38 -11.30 -6.90
N PRO A 155 2.36 -12.11 -7.98
CA PRO A 155 2.79 -11.64 -9.30
C PRO A 155 2.04 -10.40 -9.77
N LYS A 156 0.71 -10.40 -9.66
CA LYS A 156 -0.13 -9.26 -10.08
C LYS A 156 -0.09 -8.06 -9.15
N LEU A 157 0.12 -8.29 -7.85
CA LEU A 157 0.37 -7.21 -6.90
C LEU A 157 1.73 -6.52 -7.18
N ARG A 158 2.77 -7.26 -7.55
CA ARG A 158 4.10 -6.71 -7.87
C ARG A 158 4.09 -5.80 -9.09
N THR A 159 3.33 -6.15 -10.10
CA THR A 159 3.20 -5.35 -11.32
C THR A 159 2.27 -4.15 -11.16
N GLY A 160 1.52 -4.08 -10.06
CA GLY A 160 0.48 -3.08 -9.85
C GLY A 160 -0.79 -3.35 -10.66
N GLU A 161 -0.90 -4.47 -11.36
CA GLU A 161 -2.15 -4.90 -12.02
C GLU A 161 -3.28 -5.04 -11.00
N TRP A 162 -2.93 -5.49 -9.78
CA TRP A 162 -3.82 -5.50 -8.62
C TRP A 162 -3.29 -4.62 -7.49
N GLY A 163 -4.23 -3.94 -6.80
CA GLY A 163 -3.93 -3.21 -5.57
C GLY A 163 -4.03 -4.07 -4.32
N GLY A 164 -3.43 -3.64 -3.23
CA GLY A 164 -3.51 -4.31 -1.92
C GLY A 164 -3.86 -3.34 -0.80
N THR A 165 -4.61 -3.80 0.21
CA THR A 165 -5.03 -2.99 1.38
C THR A 165 -5.03 -3.81 2.66
N MET A 166 -5.10 -3.10 3.81
CA MET A 166 -5.31 -3.70 5.13
C MET A 166 -6.63 -3.20 5.74
N GLY A 167 -7.56 -4.11 6.03
CA GLY A 167 -8.86 -3.83 6.63
C GLY A 167 -8.92 -4.25 8.09
N LEU A 168 -8.60 -3.33 9.00
CA LEU A 168 -8.63 -3.57 10.45
C LEU A 168 -9.80 -2.84 11.12
N THR A 169 -9.81 -1.52 11.01
CA THR A 169 -10.68 -0.61 11.76
C THR A 169 -12.15 -0.79 11.40
N GLU A 170 -13.02 -0.77 12.42
CA GLU A 170 -14.48 -0.78 12.29
C GLU A 170 -15.10 0.43 13.00
N PRO A 171 -16.34 0.83 12.68
CA PRO A 171 -16.98 1.98 13.32
C PRO A 171 -16.99 1.94 14.85
N GLY A 172 -17.08 0.75 15.44
CA GLY A 172 -17.03 0.53 16.90
C GLY A 172 -15.69 0.03 17.45
N ALA A 173 -14.67 -0.17 16.61
CA ALA A 173 -13.41 -0.81 17.00
C ALA A 173 -12.21 -0.17 16.30
N GLY A 174 -11.84 1.03 16.72
CA GLY A 174 -10.65 1.75 16.29
C GLY A 174 -9.49 1.53 17.26
N SER A 175 -9.50 2.21 18.42
CA SER A 175 -8.47 2.04 19.45
C SER A 175 -8.57 0.68 20.15
N GLU A 176 -9.78 0.22 20.42
CA GLU A 176 -10.04 -1.12 20.98
C GLU A 176 -10.20 -2.14 19.86
N VAL A 177 -9.11 -2.53 19.23
CA VAL A 177 -9.08 -3.48 18.10
C VAL A 177 -9.72 -4.83 18.49
N GLY A 178 -9.62 -5.25 19.75
CA GLY A 178 -10.24 -6.48 20.23
C GLY A 178 -11.77 -6.53 20.09
N ALA A 179 -12.42 -5.37 19.92
CA ALA A 179 -13.86 -5.23 19.79
C ALA A 179 -14.40 -5.41 18.35
N VAL A 180 -13.55 -5.77 17.36
CA VAL A 180 -13.99 -6.00 15.98
C VAL A 180 -15.16 -7.00 15.92
N GLN A 181 -16.15 -6.68 15.09
CA GLN A 181 -17.40 -7.43 14.91
C GLN A 181 -17.44 -8.21 13.61
N SER A 182 -16.58 -7.92 12.63
CA SER A 182 -16.50 -8.68 11.38
C SER A 182 -16.30 -10.17 11.65
N LYS A 183 -17.05 -10.99 10.92
CA LYS A 183 -17.07 -12.44 11.09
C LYS A 183 -16.68 -13.15 9.80
N ALA A 184 -16.01 -14.29 9.95
CA ALA A 184 -15.65 -15.18 8.86
C ALA A 184 -16.15 -16.60 9.20
N PHE A 185 -17.12 -17.09 8.44
CA PHE A 185 -17.72 -18.39 8.61
C PHE A 185 -17.06 -19.40 7.65
N PRO A 186 -16.60 -20.57 8.13
CA PRO A 186 -16.04 -21.59 7.25
C PRO A 186 -17.07 -22.07 6.24
N THR A 187 -16.62 -22.40 5.04
CA THR A 187 -17.44 -23.04 3.99
C THR A 187 -17.09 -24.53 3.88
N ASP A 188 -17.77 -25.26 2.99
CA ASP A 188 -17.43 -26.64 2.69
C ASP A 188 -16.06 -26.81 2.01
N THR A 189 -15.48 -25.71 1.50
CA THR A 189 -14.12 -25.72 0.91
C THR A 189 -13.09 -25.35 1.96
N PRO A 190 -12.12 -26.20 2.27
CA PRO A 190 -11.09 -25.91 3.26
C PRO A 190 -10.34 -24.62 2.96
N GLY A 191 -10.16 -23.78 3.98
CA GLY A 191 -9.47 -22.48 3.88
C GLY A 191 -10.29 -21.35 3.27
N LYS A 192 -11.46 -21.62 2.69
CA LYS A 192 -12.41 -20.62 2.17
C LYS A 192 -13.46 -20.28 3.21
N TYR A 193 -13.70 -18.99 3.38
CA TYR A 193 -14.62 -18.44 4.35
C TYR A 193 -15.62 -17.48 3.69
N LYS A 194 -16.82 -17.41 4.24
CA LYS A 194 -17.81 -16.37 3.97
C LYS A 194 -17.63 -15.26 4.99
N LEU A 195 -17.44 -14.02 4.54
CA LEU A 195 -17.18 -12.88 5.40
C LEU A 195 -18.37 -11.92 5.46
N THR A 196 -18.52 -11.27 6.61
CA THR A 196 -19.48 -10.19 6.82
C THR A 196 -18.94 -9.18 7.81
N GLY A 197 -19.27 -7.90 7.60
CA GLY A 197 -18.89 -6.80 8.48
C GLY A 197 -18.55 -5.54 7.72
N THR A 198 -18.26 -4.47 8.46
CA THR A 198 -17.93 -3.16 7.87
C THR A 198 -16.56 -2.69 8.35
N LYS A 199 -15.73 -2.26 7.42
CA LYS A 199 -14.42 -1.66 7.70
C LYS A 199 -14.42 -0.20 7.31
N CYS A 200 -13.83 0.66 8.13
CA CYS A 200 -13.73 2.10 7.86
C CYS A 200 -12.28 2.58 7.91
N PHE A 201 -12.04 3.74 7.29
CA PHE A 201 -10.71 4.33 7.16
C PHE A 201 -9.71 3.45 6.37
N ILE A 202 -10.20 2.73 5.36
CA ILE A 202 -9.37 1.84 4.57
C ILE A 202 -8.72 2.64 3.45
N SER A 203 -7.43 2.97 3.62
CA SER A 203 -6.63 3.64 2.60
C SER A 203 -6.55 2.77 1.34
N SER A 204 -6.71 3.41 0.17
CA SER A 204 -6.78 2.74 -1.13
C SER A 204 -7.86 1.64 -1.21
N GLY A 205 -8.89 1.75 -0.34
CA GLY A 205 -9.93 0.73 -0.21
C GLY A 205 -10.75 0.52 -1.47
N ASP A 206 -10.91 1.55 -2.31
CA ASP A 206 -11.47 1.45 -3.64
C ASP A 206 -10.88 2.52 -4.57
N HIS A 207 -10.64 2.18 -5.83
CA HIS A 207 -10.10 3.07 -6.86
C HIS A 207 -10.18 2.42 -8.25
N ASP A 208 -9.97 3.24 -9.29
CA ASP A 208 -10.00 2.85 -10.70
C ASP A 208 -8.61 2.75 -11.36
N LEU A 209 -7.54 2.57 -10.56
CA LEU A 209 -6.15 2.47 -11.04
C LEU A 209 -5.69 1.04 -11.30
N ALA A 210 -6.34 0.04 -10.69
CA ALA A 210 -5.99 -1.37 -10.78
C ALA A 210 -7.23 -2.20 -11.17
N GLU A 211 -7.02 -3.36 -11.80
CA GLU A 211 -8.11 -4.26 -12.23
C GLU A 211 -8.82 -4.94 -11.06
N ASN A 212 -8.11 -5.18 -9.96
CA ASN A 212 -8.64 -5.77 -8.74
C ASN A 212 -7.96 -5.16 -7.51
N ILE A 213 -8.60 -5.31 -6.35
CA ILE A 213 -8.03 -4.91 -5.07
C ILE A 213 -8.10 -6.11 -4.13
N ILE A 214 -6.97 -6.47 -3.57
CA ILE A 214 -6.82 -7.60 -2.64
C ILE A 214 -6.79 -7.03 -1.22
N HIS A 215 -7.92 -7.15 -0.53
CA HIS A 215 -8.05 -6.68 0.83
C HIS A 215 -7.57 -7.75 1.82
N LEU A 216 -6.65 -7.40 2.69
CA LEU A 216 -6.27 -8.21 3.85
C LEU A 216 -7.18 -7.82 5.02
N MET A 217 -8.26 -8.58 5.24
CA MET A 217 -9.32 -8.26 6.20
C MET A 217 -9.17 -9.03 7.49
N LEU A 218 -9.22 -8.33 8.63
CA LEU A 218 -9.24 -8.93 9.96
C LEU A 218 -10.67 -9.23 10.41
N ALA A 219 -10.91 -10.48 10.80
CA ALA A 219 -12.22 -10.94 11.25
C ALA A 219 -12.09 -12.07 12.30
N LYS A 220 -13.18 -12.38 12.98
CA LYS A 220 -13.26 -13.48 13.94
C LYS A 220 -14.03 -14.66 13.34
N THR A 221 -13.54 -15.88 13.58
CA THR A 221 -14.23 -17.12 13.24
C THR A 221 -15.19 -17.53 14.36
N PRO A 222 -16.16 -18.42 14.12
CA PRO A 222 -16.98 -19.00 15.19
C PRO A 222 -16.11 -19.66 16.26
N GLY A 223 -16.41 -19.40 17.52
CA GLY A 223 -15.63 -19.91 18.66
C GLY A 223 -14.28 -19.22 18.88
N ALA A 224 -14.01 -18.13 18.19
CA ALA A 224 -12.79 -17.33 18.41
C ALA A 224 -12.77 -16.76 19.85
N LYS A 225 -11.56 -16.70 20.44
CA LYS A 225 -11.36 -16.05 21.73
C LYS A 225 -11.75 -14.57 21.70
N GLU A 226 -12.15 -14.06 22.84
CA GLU A 226 -12.41 -12.62 23.02
C GLU A 226 -11.12 -11.80 22.82
N GLY A 227 -11.30 -10.51 22.53
CA GLY A 227 -10.22 -9.56 22.34
C GLY A 227 -9.42 -9.84 21.06
N THR A 228 -8.17 -9.42 21.06
CA THR A 228 -7.27 -9.53 19.91
C THR A 228 -6.78 -10.96 19.64
N ALA A 229 -6.82 -11.83 20.64
CA ALA A 229 -6.35 -13.22 20.54
C ALA A 229 -7.20 -14.09 19.60
N GLY A 230 -8.43 -13.69 19.30
CA GLY A 230 -9.32 -14.44 18.40
C GLY A 230 -9.35 -13.93 16.95
N ILE A 231 -8.54 -12.92 16.63
CA ILE A 231 -8.57 -12.29 15.31
C ILE A 231 -7.69 -13.06 14.32
N SER A 232 -8.26 -13.39 13.15
CA SER A 232 -7.57 -13.99 12.00
C SER A 232 -7.54 -13.04 10.82
N LEU A 233 -6.61 -13.25 9.87
CA LEU A 233 -6.46 -12.46 8.66
C LEU A 233 -6.93 -13.23 7.43
N PHE A 234 -7.65 -12.55 6.54
CA PHE A 234 -8.25 -13.14 5.35
C PHE A 234 -7.88 -12.34 4.10
N ILE A 235 -7.59 -13.05 3.01
CA ILE A 235 -7.46 -12.50 1.66
C ILE A 235 -8.86 -12.38 1.10
N VAL A 236 -9.35 -11.16 0.89
CA VAL A 236 -10.69 -10.87 0.36
C VAL A 236 -10.53 -10.02 -0.89
N PRO A 237 -10.57 -10.60 -2.09
CA PRO A 237 -10.48 -9.83 -3.32
C PRO A 237 -11.80 -9.08 -3.58
N LYS A 238 -11.73 -7.91 -4.21
CA LYS A 238 -12.90 -7.14 -4.65
C LYS A 238 -13.67 -7.87 -5.75
N PHE A 239 -12.95 -8.41 -6.74
CA PHE A 239 -13.46 -9.38 -7.71
C PHE A 239 -12.86 -10.75 -7.39
N TRP A 240 -13.69 -11.78 -7.40
CA TRP A 240 -13.23 -13.13 -7.11
C TRP A 240 -12.06 -13.52 -8.02
N VAL A 241 -11.10 -14.22 -7.48
CA VAL A 241 -9.96 -14.75 -8.24
C VAL A 241 -10.10 -16.26 -8.36
N ASN A 242 -10.17 -16.74 -9.59
CA ASN A 242 -10.25 -18.18 -9.90
C ASN A 242 -8.88 -18.85 -9.68
N ASP A 243 -8.85 -20.17 -9.60
CA ASP A 243 -7.61 -20.95 -9.38
C ASP A 243 -6.55 -20.75 -10.48
N ASP A 244 -6.95 -20.32 -11.68
CA ASP A 244 -6.06 -19.99 -12.80
C ASP A 244 -5.60 -18.52 -12.81
N GLY A 245 -6.00 -17.72 -11.81
CA GLY A 245 -5.67 -16.30 -11.69
C GLY A 245 -6.55 -15.36 -12.52
N SER A 246 -7.57 -15.88 -13.22
CA SER A 246 -8.54 -15.05 -13.92
C SER A 246 -9.53 -14.39 -12.96
N LEU A 247 -10.06 -13.22 -13.36
CA LEU A 247 -11.07 -12.52 -12.57
C LEU A 247 -12.43 -13.17 -12.76
N GLY A 248 -13.12 -13.37 -11.65
CA GLY A 248 -14.50 -13.83 -11.57
C GLY A 248 -15.48 -12.67 -11.32
N ALA A 249 -16.62 -13.01 -10.73
CA ALA A 249 -17.65 -12.03 -10.38
C ALA A 249 -17.23 -11.09 -9.25
N TRP A 250 -17.90 -9.96 -9.12
CA TRP A 250 -17.81 -9.08 -7.95
C TRP A 250 -18.09 -9.86 -6.65
N ASN A 251 -17.25 -9.66 -5.66
CA ASN A 251 -17.17 -10.49 -4.45
C ASN A 251 -17.92 -9.86 -3.25
N ASP A 252 -18.98 -9.11 -3.51
CA ASP A 252 -19.82 -8.50 -2.48
C ASP A 252 -19.03 -7.68 -1.44
N VAL A 253 -18.05 -6.91 -1.94
CA VAL A 253 -17.32 -5.89 -1.18
C VAL A 253 -17.79 -4.54 -1.70
N THR A 254 -18.70 -3.91 -0.98
CA THR A 254 -19.34 -2.65 -1.35
C THR A 254 -18.61 -1.46 -0.75
N THR A 255 -18.25 -0.49 -1.57
CA THR A 255 -17.73 0.79 -1.08
C THR A 255 -18.92 1.68 -0.70
N MET A 256 -18.99 2.04 0.58
CA MET A 256 -20.09 2.85 1.15
C MET A 256 -19.84 4.35 1.00
N GLY A 257 -18.58 4.75 0.80
CA GLY A 257 -18.15 6.14 0.67
C GLY A 257 -16.64 6.27 0.90
N ILE A 258 -16.15 7.49 0.70
CA ILE A 258 -14.77 7.87 1.02
C ILE A 258 -14.78 9.03 2.02
N GLU A 259 -13.72 9.12 2.83
CA GLU A 259 -13.58 10.13 3.86
C GLU A 259 -13.23 11.52 3.25
N HIS A 260 -13.85 12.56 3.78
CA HIS A 260 -13.38 13.92 3.59
C HIS A 260 -12.19 14.16 4.54
N LYS A 261 -11.04 14.54 3.97
CA LYS A 261 -9.78 14.67 4.72
C LYS A 261 -9.26 16.10 4.68
N LEU A 262 -8.36 16.43 5.61
CA LEU A 262 -7.69 17.72 5.68
C LEU A 262 -6.65 17.90 4.55
N GLY A 263 -6.13 16.81 4.01
CA GLY A 263 -5.17 16.79 2.91
C GLY A 263 -5.16 15.44 2.21
N ILE A 264 -4.26 15.24 1.26
CA ILE A 264 -4.15 14.03 0.41
C ILE A 264 -5.51 13.62 -0.20
N HIS A 265 -6.24 14.59 -0.76
CA HIS A 265 -7.60 14.38 -1.26
C HIS A 265 -7.66 13.40 -2.44
N GLY A 266 -6.56 13.24 -3.18
CA GLY A 266 -6.46 12.25 -4.26
C GLY A 266 -6.34 10.81 -3.78
N SER A 267 -5.91 10.59 -2.51
CA SER A 267 -5.88 9.25 -1.91
C SER A 267 -7.28 8.86 -1.44
N THR A 268 -7.72 7.65 -1.78
CA THR A 268 -9.03 7.14 -1.41
C THR A 268 -8.97 6.49 -0.03
N THR A 269 -9.72 7.00 0.92
CA THR A 269 -9.87 6.40 2.25
C THR A 269 -11.32 5.95 2.37
N ALA A 270 -11.58 4.67 2.18
CA ALA A 270 -12.92 4.13 2.00
C ALA A 270 -13.50 3.49 3.26
N THR A 271 -14.83 3.50 3.34
CA THR A 271 -15.61 2.59 4.18
C THR A 271 -16.13 1.46 3.30
N LEU A 272 -15.81 0.21 3.69
CA LEU A 272 -16.13 -1.00 2.95
C LEU A 272 -17.11 -1.86 3.74
N SER A 273 -18.20 -2.30 3.11
CA SER A 273 -19.12 -3.29 3.63
C SER A 273 -18.92 -4.63 2.92
N MET A 274 -18.88 -5.71 3.68
CA MET A 274 -18.67 -7.07 3.17
C MET A 274 -19.91 -7.91 3.41
N GLY A 275 -20.40 -8.60 2.37
CA GLY A 275 -21.44 -9.61 2.50
C GLY A 275 -22.84 -9.06 2.69
N GLU A 276 -23.18 -7.90 2.14
CA GLU A 276 -24.53 -7.36 2.16
C GLU A 276 -25.53 -8.27 1.44
N ASN A 277 -25.09 -8.95 0.37
CA ASN A 277 -25.85 -9.94 -0.37
C ASN A 277 -25.49 -11.38 0.01
N GLU A 278 -24.83 -11.54 1.16
CA GLU A 278 -24.38 -12.84 1.66
C GLU A 278 -23.43 -13.60 0.69
N ASN A 279 -22.66 -12.90 -0.14
CA ASN A 279 -21.83 -13.49 -1.18
C ASN A 279 -20.37 -13.04 -1.15
N CYS A 280 -19.88 -12.55 -0.01
CA CYS A 280 -18.47 -12.17 0.17
C CYS A 280 -17.65 -13.36 0.64
N TYR A 281 -16.61 -13.72 -0.11
CA TYR A 281 -15.73 -14.84 0.20
C TYR A 281 -14.27 -14.40 0.29
N GLY A 282 -13.49 -15.18 1.04
CA GLY A 282 -12.05 -14.99 1.17
C GLY A 282 -11.36 -16.25 1.62
N TRP A 283 -10.04 -16.24 1.61
CA TRP A 283 -9.21 -17.30 2.14
C TRP A 283 -8.49 -16.84 3.40
N MET A 284 -8.41 -17.70 4.42
CA MET A 284 -7.53 -17.42 5.54
C MET A 284 -6.08 -17.36 5.04
N VAL A 285 -5.30 -16.39 5.52
CA VAL A 285 -3.90 -16.24 5.17
C VAL A 285 -3.09 -17.38 5.76
N GLY A 286 -2.45 -18.17 4.90
CA GLY A 286 -1.64 -19.33 5.28
C GLY A 286 -2.50 -20.54 5.63
N GLU A 287 -1.85 -21.55 6.22
CA GLU A 287 -2.50 -22.76 6.70
C GLU A 287 -2.97 -22.65 8.16
N ALA A 288 -3.25 -21.43 8.60
CA ALA A 288 -3.56 -21.15 10.00
C ALA A 288 -4.86 -21.82 10.43
N GLU A 289 -4.75 -22.99 11.02
CA GLU A 289 -5.83 -23.54 11.83
C GLU A 289 -6.02 -22.62 13.05
N VAL A 290 -7.27 -22.22 13.28
CA VAL A 290 -7.66 -21.53 14.51
C VAL A 290 -7.62 -22.58 15.64
N LYS A 291 -6.48 -22.74 16.30
CA LYS A 291 -6.31 -23.67 17.43
C LYS A 291 -6.87 -23.03 18.71
N ASP A 292 -7.74 -23.74 19.38
CA ASP A 292 -8.37 -23.29 20.65
C ASP A 292 -8.99 -21.89 20.56
N GLY A 293 -9.54 -21.51 19.40
CA GLY A 293 -10.10 -20.20 19.15
C GLY A 293 -9.06 -19.05 19.01
N ARG A 294 -7.77 -19.35 18.92
CA ARG A 294 -6.70 -18.37 18.76
C ARG A 294 -6.35 -18.16 17.29
N GLY A 295 -6.46 -16.91 16.83
CA GLY A 295 -5.97 -16.45 15.53
C GLY A 295 -4.59 -15.79 15.64
N ILE A 296 -3.86 -15.76 14.53
CA ILE A 296 -2.56 -15.06 14.43
C ILE A 296 -2.66 -13.76 13.61
N GLY A 297 -3.89 -13.32 13.29
CA GLY A 297 -4.13 -12.17 12.42
C GLY A 297 -3.47 -10.88 12.90
N MET A 298 -3.37 -10.69 14.22
CA MET A 298 -2.66 -9.53 14.77
C MET A 298 -1.16 -9.55 14.46
N LYS A 299 -0.50 -10.71 14.54
CA LYS A 299 0.93 -10.84 14.17
C LYS A 299 1.13 -10.54 12.68
N GLN A 300 0.26 -11.09 11.84
CA GLN A 300 0.27 -10.87 10.39
C GLN A 300 0.04 -9.39 10.05
N MET A 301 -0.94 -8.75 10.68
CA MET A 301 -1.23 -7.33 10.52
C MET A 301 -0.05 -6.44 10.94
N PHE A 302 0.65 -6.76 12.02
CA PHE A 302 1.79 -5.97 12.46
C PHE A 302 2.98 -6.03 11.49
N ALA A 303 3.17 -7.13 10.74
CA ALA A 303 4.17 -7.17 9.68
C ALA A 303 3.91 -6.12 8.61
N TYR A 304 2.63 -5.91 8.24
CA TYR A 304 2.18 -4.84 7.37
C TYR A 304 2.37 -3.46 8.00
N MET A 305 1.75 -3.25 9.16
CA MET A 305 1.62 -1.92 9.79
C MET A 305 2.94 -1.35 10.29
N ASN A 306 3.93 -2.18 10.62
CA ASN A 306 5.24 -1.66 11.02
C ASN A 306 5.95 -0.98 9.83
N GLU A 307 5.82 -1.52 8.63
CA GLU A 307 6.35 -0.91 7.41
C GLU A 307 5.61 0.40 7.10
N GLU A 308 4.28 0.39 7.16
CA GLU A 308 3.46 1.58 6.92
C GLU A 308 3.70 2.72 7.92
N ARG A 309 4.01 2.40 9.17
CA ARG A 309 4.41 3.42 10.16
C ARG A 309 5.73 4.09 9.79
N LEU A 310 6.72 3.33 9.31
CA LEU A 310 7.98 3.88 8.83
C LEU A 310 7.76 4.75 7.59
N ASN A 311 6.96 4.28 6.65
CA ASN A 311 6.60 5.03 5.44
C ASN A 311 5.90 6.35 5.78
N THR A 312 4.95 6.34 6.72
CA THR A 312 4.24 7.56 7.17
C THR A 312 5.20 8.54 7.87
N GLY A 313 6.14 8.03 8.66
CA GLY A 313 7.21 8.85 9.25
C GLY A 313 8.08 9.52 8.19
N LEU A 314 8.45 8.78 7.14
CA LEU A 314 9.22 9.30 6.02
C LEU A 314 8.43 10.35 5.22
N PHE A 315 7.13 10.14 4.97
CA PHE A 315 6.26 11.13 4.35
C PHE A 315 6.26 12.46 5.11
N SER A 316 6.12 12.40 6.43
CA SER A 316 6.11 13.58 7.29
C SER A 316 7.46 14.32 7.25
N LEU A 317 8.57 13.59 7.28
CA LEU A 317 9.92 14.14 7.16
C LEU A 317 10.11 14.86 5.83
N THR A 318 9.72 14.21 4.74
CA THR A 318 9.86 14.73 3.38
C THR A 318 9.07 16.03 3.17
N LEU A 319 7.82 16.07 3.63
CA LEU A 319 6.99 17.27 3.55
C LEU A 319 7.57 18.42 4.39
N HIS A 320 8.16 18.12 5.56
CA HIS A 320 8.83 19.13 6.37
C HIS A 320 10.04 19.73 5.65
N PHE A 321 10.92 18.91 5.06
CA PHE A 321 12.06 19.38 4.29
C PHE A 321 11.62 20.23 3.10
N PHE A 322 10.61 19.80 2.36
CA PHE A 322 10.05 20.55 1.24
C PHE A 322 9.58 21.94 1.68
N LEU A 323 8.77 22.03 2.73
CA LEU A 323 8.29 23.30 3.27
C LEU A 323 9.46 24.18 3.75
N SER A 324 10.44 23.64 4.45
CA SER A 324 11.62 24.37 4.91
C SER A 324 12.44 24.95 3.75
N CYS A 325 12.63 24.18 2.68
CA CYS A 325 13.29 24.67 1.47
C CYS A 325 12.49 25.78 0.79
N CYS A 326 11.17 25.64 0.68
CA CYS A 326 10.31 26.69 0.13
C CYS A 326 10.38 27.98 0.94
N PHE A 327 10.31 27.92 2.27
CA PHE A 327 10.43 29.10 3.14
C PHE A 327 11.81 29.75 3.08
N SER A 328 12.87 28.96 2.92
CA SER A 328 14.24 29.48 2.79
C SER A 328 14.50 30.17 1.44
N CYS A 329 13.73 29.82 0.41
CA CYS A 329 13.81 30.41 -0.92
C CYS A 329 12.99 31.70 -1.07
N PHE A 330 12.12 32.05 -0.11
CA PHE A 330 11.47 33.36 -0.05
C PHE A 330 12.38 34.33 0.72
N PRO A 331 13.10 35.23 0.06
CA PRO A 331 13.81 36.30 0.75
C PRO A 331 12.77 37.11 1.54
N ASN A 332 13.11 37.42 2.78
CA ASN A 332 12.29 38.24 3.70
C ASN A 332 11.52 39.35 2.97
N SER A 333 10.28 39.15 2.66
CA SER A 333 9.34 40.19 2.34
C SER A 333 8.80 40.79 3.66
N HIS A 334 9.70 41.40 4.44
CA HIS A 334 9.30 42.40 5.41
C HIS A 334 8.89 43.66 4.62
N ASN A 335 7.71 43.67 4.04
CA ASN A 335 6.97 44.81 3.63
C ASN A 335 5.56 44.38 3.19
N ILE A 336 4.74 43.99 4.17
CA ILE A 336 3.30 44.12 4.04
C ILE A 336 2.91 45.19 5.07
N GLN A 337 2.79 46.44 4.57
CA GLN A 337 2.00 47.48 5.21
C GLN A 337 0.54 47.26 4.89
#